data_86f5039df7e4458983a366227938dba8
#
_entry.id   86f5039df7e4458983a366227938dba8
#
_cell.length_a   1.000
_cell.length_b   1.000
_cell.length_c   1.000
_cell.angle_alpha   90.00
_cell.angle_beta   90.00
_cell.angle_gamma   90.00
#
_symmetry.space_group_name_H-M   'P 1'
#
loop_
_entity.id
_entity.type
_entity.pdbx_description
1 polymer ?
#
loop_
_entity_poly.entity_id
_entity_poly.type
_entity_poly.pdbx_seq_one_letter_code
_entity_poly.pdbx_strand_id
1 'polypeptide(L)'
;YNEEGSLASTIESLKASSFDGDYLVINDGSKDRTAEICRENEYPFLDLPVNLGLAGAFQAGMKYAYRHHYDCAIQFDADGQHLPEYIPLLEKAVQENDIAIGSRFVTKKKPSSMRMLGSNLIEVAIKLTTGETIKDPTSGMRAFNGRMIEQMAKGLNFGPEPDTVSYLIKRADAKVVEVPVEMAERTAGESYLNLGNSAKYMLRMTVSILFMQVIRKRIGR
;
A
#
# COMPACT_ATOMS: atom_id res chain seq x y z
N TYR A 1 -4.42 6.94 10.12
CA TYR A 1 -4.57 6.97 11.59
C TYR A 1 -3.77 8.11 12.18
N ASN A 2 -4.44 9.07 12.84
CA ASN A 2 -3.83 10.24 13.46
C ASN A 2 -3.00 11.09 12.49
N GLU A 3 -3.64 11.59 11.45
CA GLU A 3 -3.02 12.41 10.40
C GLU A 3 -3.63 13.83 10.35
N GLU A 4 -4.05 14.39 11.50
CA GLU A 4 -4.63 15.76 11.56
C GLU A 4 -3.71 16.84 11.00
N GLY A 5 -2.37 16.64 11.08
CA GLY A 5 -1.39 17.60 10.61
C GLY A 5 -1.07 17.55 9.12
N SER A 6 -1.44 16.48 8.40
CA SER A 6 -1.05 16.24 7.01
C SER A 6 -2.21 15.96 6.07
N LEU A 7 -3.36 15.49 6.58
CA LEU A 7 -4.50 15.07 5.76
C LEU A 7 -4.99 16.17 4.80
N ALA A 8 -5.24 17.37 5.31
CA ALA A 8 -5.79 18.46 4.50
C ALA A 8 -4.85 18.83 3.33
N SER A 9 -3.56 19.03 3.63
CA SER A 9 -2.55 19.35 2.60
C SER A 9 -2.37 18.22 1.58
N THR A 10 -2.49 16.96 2.01
CA THR A 10 -2.44 15.80 1.10
C THR A 10 -3.63 15.80 0.15
N ILE A 11 -4.85 16.02 0.65
CA ILE A 11 -6.05 16.10 -0.21
C ILE A 11 -6.00 17.31 -1.15
N GLU A 12 -5.54 18.46 -0.70
CA GLU A 12 -5.37 19.64 -1.55
C GLU A 12 -4.34 19.37 -2.66
N SER A 13 -3.21 18.75 -2.34
CA SER A 13 -2.22 18.35 -3.34
C SER A 13 -2.80 17.38 -4.36
N LEU A 14 -3.62 16.41 -3.92
CA LEU A 14 -4.30 15.47 -4.81
C LEU A 14 -5.29 16.22 -5.73
N LYS A 15 -6.11 17.10 -5.20
CA LYS A 15 -7.08 17.91 -5.98
C LYS A 15 -6.41 18.89 -6.96
N ALA A 16 -5.23 19.40 -6.60
CA ALA A 16 -4.46 20.31 -7.45
C ALA A 16 -3.68 19.59 -8.57
N SER A 17 -3.57 18.27 -8.50
CA SER A 17 -2.89 17.45 -9.49
C SER A 17 -3.77 17.21 -10.73
N SER A 18 -3.22 16.53 -11.73
CA SER A 18 -3.97 16.05 -12.91
C SER A 18 -4.81 14.79 -12.64
N PHE A 19 -4.97 14.40 -11.38
CA PHE A 19 -5.80 13.25 -10.99
C PHE A 19 -7.27 13.54 -11.29
N ASP A 20 -7.89 12.70 -12.10
CA ASP A 20 -9.31 12.77 -12.50
C ASP A 20 -10.02 11.47 -12.06
N GLY A 21 -10.11 11.28 -10.77
CA GLY A 21 -10.74 10.09 -10.19
C GLY A 21 -11.34 10.37 -8.82
N ASP A 22 -12.00 9.37 -8.27
CA ASP A 22 -12.55 9.45 -6.92
C ASP A 22 -11.47 9.18 -5.87
N TYR A 23 -11.61 9.81 -4.72
CA TYR A 23 -10.81 9.47 -3.55
C TYR A 23 -11.70 9.16 -2.34
N LEU A 24 -11.23 8.31 -1.46
CA LEU A 24 -11.89 7.96 -0.21
C LEU A 24 -10.86 7.93 0.92
N VAL A 25 -11.08 8.72 1.95
CA VAL A 25 -10.26 8.66 3.15
C VAL A 25 -10.73 7.48 4.02
N ILE A 26 -9.83 6.58 4.38
CA ILE A 26 -10.10 5.52 5.34
C ILE A 26 -9.55 5.97 6.70
N ASN A 27 -10.43 6.44 7.58
CA ASN A 27 -10.06 6.79 8.94
C ASN A 27 -10.09 5.54 9.82
N ASP A 28 -8.92 5.05 10.22
CA ASP A 28 -8.76 3.82 11.01
C ASP A 28 -8.92 4.08 12.52
N GLY A 29 -10.05 4.65 12.92
CA GLY A 29 -10.36 4.91 14.33
C GLY A 29 -9.38 5.90 14.98
N SER A 30 -9.04 6.98 14.29
CA SER A 30 -8.15 8.03 14.82
C SER A 30 -8.66 8.63 16.12
N LYS A 31 -7.73 9.05 16.97
CA LYS A 31 -8.03 9.66 18.29
C LYS A 31 -7.78 11.16 18.31
N ASP A 32 -7.22 11.70 17.25
CA ASP A 32 -7.00 13.13 17.00
C ASP A 32 -8.15 13.72 16.18
N ARG A 33 -7.97 14.91 15.64
CA ARG A 33 -8.99 15.62 14.85
C ARG A 33 -9.13 15.11 13.41
N THR A 34 -8.49 14.00 13.01
CA THR A 34 -8.55 13.48 11.63
C THR A 34 -10.00 13.33 11.12
N ALA A 35 -10.90 12.72 11.92
CA ALA A 35 -12.30 12.55 11.54
C ALA A 35 -13.07 13.89 11.47
N GLU A 36 -12.75 14.84 12.35
CA GLU A 36 -13.35 16.18 12.35
C GLU A 36 -12.95 16.93 11.08
N ILE A 37 -11.67 16.90 10.70
CA ILE A 37 -11.16 17.52 9.47
C ILE A 37 -11.87 16.95 8.24
N CYS A 38 -12.13 15.64 8.18
CA CYS A 38 -12.90 15.06 7.09
C CYS A 38 -14.33 15.64 7.02
N ARG A 39 -14.99 15.81 8.16
CA ARG A 39 -16.36 16.35 8.21
C ARG A 39 -16.40 17.84 7.89
N GLU A 40 -15.50 18.63 8.46
CA GLU A 40 -15.40 20.07 8.26
C GLU A 40 -15.14 20.46 6.80
N ASN A 41 -14.36 19.63 6.08
CA ASN A 41 -13.99 19.86 4.67
C ASN A 41 -14.81 19.02 3.68
N GLU A 42 -15.86 18.32 4.16
CA GLU A 42 -16.71 17.47 3.32
C GLU A 42 -15.95 16.43 2.51
N TYR A 43 -14.83 15.92 3.04
CA TYR A 43 -14.07 14.87 2.38
C TYR A 43 -14.85 13.55 2.44
N PRO A 44 -14.98 12.81 1.32
CA PRO A 44 -15.53 11.46 1.35
C PRO A 44 -14.65 10.57 2.21
N PHE A 45 -15.23 9.99 3.28
CA PHE A 45 -14.46 9.13 4.18
C PHE A 45 -15.26 7.97 4.76
N LEU A 46 -14.56 6.90 5.06
CA LEU A 46 -15.05 5.75 5.82
C LEU A 46 -14.47 5.82 7.23
N ASP A 47 -15.32 6.06 8.22
CA ASP A 47 -14.93 6.18 9.63
C ASP A 47 -15.04 4.81 10.32
N LEU A 48 -13.91 4.18 10.58
CA LEU A 48 -13.89 2.88 11.26
C LEU A 48 -14.04 3.10 12.77
N PRO A 49 -14.93 2.34 13.45
CA PRO A 49 -15.22 2.56 14.86
C PRO A 49 -14.06 2.23 15.80
N VAL A 50 -13.09 1.47 15.34
CA VAL A 50 -11.88 1.07 16.09
C VAL A 50 -10.69 1.01 15.15
N ASN A 51 -9.49 1.16 15.70
CA ASN A 51 -8.26 0.96 14.94
C ASN A 51 -8.08 -0.52 14.61
N LEU A 52 -8.14 -0.85 13.31
CA LEU A 52 -7.93 -2.19 12.76
C LEU A 52 -6.49 -2.41 12.27
N GLY A 53 -5.69 -1.37 12.32
CA GLY A 53 -4.34 -1.36 11.76
C GLY A 53 -4.31 -1.28 10.23
N LEU A 54 -3.10 -1.14 9.69
CA LEU A 54 -2.89 -0.92 8.25
C LEU A 54 -3.62 -1.93 7.36
N ALA A 55 -3.55 -3.23 7.70
CA ALA A 55 -4.21 -4.28 6.92
C ALA A 55 -5.75 -4.16 6.95
N GLY A 56 -6.32 -3.82 8.11
CA GLY A 56 -7.76 -3.66 8.26
C GLY A 56 -8.30 -2.43 7.52
N ALA A 57 -7.61 -1.30 7.65
CA ALA A 57 -7.96 -0.07 6.92
C ALA A 57 -7.84 -0.27 5.40
N PHE A 58 -6.75 -0.87 4.94
CA PHE A 58 -6.56 -1.21 3.54
C PHE A 58 -7.67 -2.12 3.01
N GLN A 59 -8.01 -3.19 3.76
CA GLN A 59 -9.08 -4.11 3.36
C GLN A 59 -10.46 -3.43 3.35
N ALA A 60 -10.71 -2.46 4.23
CA ALA A 60 -11.93 -1.66 4.20
C ALA A 60 -12.03 -0.86 2.91
N GLY A 61 -10.95 -0.22 2.46
CA GLY A 61 -10.86 0.47 1.18
C GLY A 61 -11.09 -0.48 0.00
N MET A 62 -10.48 -1.66 -0.01
CA MET A 62 -10.68 -2.65 -1.07
C MET A 62 -12.12 -3.19 -1.12
N LYS A 63 -12.77 -3.38 0.02
CA LYS A 63 -14.20 -3.75 0.09
C LYS A 63 -15.09 -2.65 -0.46
N TYR A 64 -14.77 -1.38 -0.17
CA TYR A 64 -15.48 -0.25 -0.75
C TYR A 64 -15.31 -0.22 -2.26
N ALA A 65 -14.08 -0.29 -2.77
CA ALA A 65 -13.80 -0.31 -4.19
C ALA A 65 -14.52 -1.45 -4.92
N TYR A 66 -14.50 -2.67 -4.36
CA TYR A 66 -15.22 -3.81 -4.90
C TYR A 66 -16.74 -3.60 -4.98
N ARG A 67 -17.34 -3.07 -3.90
CA ARG A 67 -18.80 -2.84 -3.84
C ARG A 67 -19.28 -1.75 -4.79
N HIS A 68 -18.42 -0.79 -5.08
CA HIS A 68 -18.70 0.32 -5.99
C HIS A 68 -18.17 0.08 -7.42
N HIS A 69 -17.70 -1.14 -7.70
CA HIS A 69 -17.29 -1.57 -9.05
C HIS A 69 -16.15 -0.75 -9.66
N TYR A 70 -15.19 -0.33 -8.85
CA TYR A 70 -13.99 0.33 -9.35
C TYR A 70 -13.08 -0.66 -10.06
N ASP A 71 -12.56 -0.26 -11.24
CA ASP A 71 -11.64 -1.05 -12.05
C ASP A 71 -10.19 -0.92 -11.58
N CYS A 72 -9.87 0.15 -10.86
CA CYS A 72 -8.56 0.44 -10.28
C CYS A 72 -8.72 1.02 -8.88
N ALA A 73 -7.85 0.59 -7.96
CA ALA A 73 -7.71 1.21 -6.64
C ALA A 73 -6.24 1.49 -6.36
N ILE A 74 -5.94 2.70 -5.87
CA ILE A 74 -4.58 3.13 -5.56
C ILE A 74 -4.49 3.42 -4.06
N GLN A 75 -3.55 2.75 -3.39
CA GLN A 75 -3.18 3.11 -2.04
C GLN A 75 -2.33 4.37 -2.06
N PHE A 76 -2.77 5.35 -1.28
CA PHE A 76 -2.12 6.64 -1.15
C PHE A 76 -2.10 7.04 0.34
N ASP A 77 -0.90 7.20 0.91
CA ASP A 77 -0.77 7.52 2.33
C ASP A 77 -0.97 9.03 2.57
N ALA A 78 -1.64 9.38 3.69
CA ALA A 78 -2.01 10.76 4.02
C ALA A 78 -0.89 11.54 4.75
N ASP A 79 0.34 11.02 4.78
CA ASP A 79 1.49 11.61 5.47
C ASP A 79 2.31 12.60 4.62
N GLY A 80 1.86 12.86 3.39
CA GLY A 80 2.51 13.77 2.45
C GLY A 80 3.71 13.18 1.71
N GLN A 81 4.05 11.91 1.92
CA GLN A 81 5.20 11.29 1.23
C GLN A 81 4.89 10.88 -0.21
N HIS A 82 3.64 10.50 -0.50
CA HIS A 82 3.22 10.12 -1.84
C HIS A 82 2.91 11.34 -2.70
N LEU A 83 3.45 11.40 -3.91
CA LEU A 83 3.25 12.49 -4.85
C LEU A 83 2.15 12.13 -5.85
N PRO A 84 1.06 12.92 -5.96
CA PRO A 84 -0.08 12.63 -6.83
C PRO A 84 0.27 12.53 -8.32
N GLU A 85 1.34 13.18 -8.75
CA GLU A 85 1.81 13.17 -10.14
C GLU A 85 2.14 11.78 -10.69
N TYR A 86 2.39 10.80 -9.80
CA TYR A 86 2.64 9.41 -10.18
C TYR A 86 1.39 8.54 -10.30
N ILE A 87 0.21 9.04 -9.90
CA ILE A 87 -1.05 8.29 -9.97
C ILE A 87 -1.37 7.86 -11.41
N PRO A 88 -1.32 8.74 -12.44
CA PRO A 88 -1.60 8.32 -13.82
C PRO A 88 -0.64 7.24 -14.35
N LEU A 89 0.60 7.25 -13.88
CA LEU A 89 1.61 6.26 -14.27
C LEU A 89 1.30 4.88 -13.67
N LEU A 90 0.87 4.83 -12.40
CA LEU A 90 0.45 3.61 -11.74
C LEU A 90 -0.87 3.08 -12.33
N GLU A 91 -1.84 3.94 -12.60
CA GLU A 91 -3.10 3.59 -13.23
C GLU A 91 -2.87 2.96 -14.62
N LYS A 92 -2.03 3.58 -15.44
CA LYS A 92 -1.66 3.00 -16.73
C LYS A 92 -1.00 1.63 -16.59
N ALA A 93 -0.12 1.46 -15.60
CA ALA A 93 0.60 0.20 -15.40
C ALA A 93 -0.33 -0.97 -15.02
N VAL A 94 -1.43 -0.74 -14.30
CA VAL A 94 -2.39 -1.80 -13.93
C VAL A 94 -3.40 -2.14 -15.03
N GLN A 95 -3.40 -1.45 -16.15
CA GLN A 95 -4.19 -1.87 -17.33
C GLN A 95 -3.66 -3.18 -17.94
N GLU A 96 -2.34 -3.43 -17.82
CA GLU A 96 -1.68 -4.63 -18.35
C GLU A 96 -1.16 -5.57 -17.26
N ASN A 97 -1.18 -5.12 -16.00
CA ASN A 97 -0.69 -5.86 -14.85
C ASN A 97 -1.74 -5.89 -13.74
N ASP A 98 -1.55 -6.78 -12.77
CA ASP A 98 -2.47 -6.90 -11.64
C ASP A 98 -2.16 -5.93 -10.51
N ILE A 99 -0.87 -5.70 -10.28
CA ILE A 99 -0.37 -4.82 -9.23
C ILE A 99 0.75 -3.95 -9.80
N ALA A 100 0.66 -2.65 -9.63
CA ALA A 100 1.76 -1.72 -9.89
C ALA A 100 2.28 -1.16 -8.56
N ILE A 101 3.59 -1.22 -8.36
CA ILE A 101 4.27 -0.70 -7.16
C ILE A 101 5.08 0.52 -7.54
N GLY A 102 4.78 1.67 -6.94
CA GLY A 102 5.61 2.86 -7.06
C GLY A 102 6.94 2.63 -6.34
N SER A 103 8.01 2.44 -7.09
CA SER A 103 9.31 2.03 -6.59
C SER A 103 10.34 3.14 -6.69
N ARG A 104 11.01 3.43 -5.58
CA ARG A 104 12.13 4.39 -5.50
C ARG A 104 13.41 3.85 -6.11
N PHE A 105 13.47 2.52 -6.37
CA PHE A 105 14.70 1.81 -6.68
C PHE A 105 14.71 1.14 -8.06
N VAL A 106 13.78 1.48 -8.93
CA VAL A 106 13.82 1.04 -10.34
C VAL A 106 15.04 1.61 -11.04
N THR A 107 15.24 2.93 -10.90
CA THR A 107 16.32 3.68 -11.56
C THR A 107 17.44 4.10 -10.61
N LYS A 108 17.20 4.10 -9.31
CA LYS A 108 18.16 4.53 -8.28
C LYS A 108 18.66 3.32 -7.47
N LYS A 109 19.92 3.35 -7.05
CA LYS A 109 20.44 2.34 -6.13
C LYS A 109 19.89 2.55 -4.72
N LYS A 110 19.63 1.47 -4.01
CA LYS A 110 19.26 1.52 -2.59
C LYS A 110 20.42 2.09 -1.77
N PRO A 111 20.18 3.04 -0.87
CA PRO A 111 21.21 3.54 0.03
C PRO A 111 21.64 2.45 1.03
N SER A 112 22.87 2.53 1.50
CA SER A 112 23.39 1.62 2.53
C SER A 112 22.86 2.06 3.90
N SER A 113 21.84 1.36 4.40
CA SER A 113 21.27 1.57 5.75
C SER A 113 20.69 0.27 6.30
N MET A 114 20.53 0.19 7.64
CA MET A 114 19.91 -0.96 8.31
C MET A 114 18.49 -1.24 7.80
N ARG A 115 17.73 -0.19 7.48
CA ARG A 115 16.40 -0.30 6.89
C ARG A 115 16.46 -0.94 5.49
N MET A 116 17.45 -0.56 4.68
CA MET A 116 17.62 -1.15 3.34
C MET A 116 18.14 -2.58 3.40
N LEU A 117 18.94 -2.94 4.41
CA LEU A 117 19.32 -4.33 4.63
C LEU A 117 18.07 -5.20 4.87
N GLY A 118 17.13 -4.75 5.71
CA GLY A 118 15.86 -5.44 5.91
C GLY A 118 15.00 -5.52 4.63
N SER A 119 14.93 -4.44 3.85
CA SER A 119 14.25 -4.44 2.55
C SER A 119 14.86 -5.44 1.56
N ASN A 120 16.18 -5.58 1.56
CA ASN A 120 16.88 -6.56 0.71
C ASN A 120 16.58 -8.00 1.14
N LEU A 121 16.44 -8.27 2.45
CA LEU A 121 16.02 -9.59 2.93
C LEU A 121 14.62 -9.96 2.44
N ILE A 122 13.69 -9.02 2.45
CA ILE A 122 12.33 -9.21 1.92
C ILE A 122 12.39 -9.45 0.38
N GLU A 123 13.17 -8.66 -0.36
CA GLU A 123 13.37 -8.85 -1.80
C GLU A 123 13.89 -10.26 -2.12
N VAL A 124 14.92 -10.72 -1.38
CA VAL A 124 15.47 -12.08 -1.53
C VAL A 124 14.42 -13.15 -1.19
N ALA A 125 13.64 -12.98 -0.12
CA ALA A 125 12.60 -13.92 0.25
C ALA A 125 11.50 -14.02 -0.81
N ILE A 126 11.06 -12.88 -1.40
CA ILE A 126 10.11 -12.85 -2.51
C ILE A 126 10.70 -13.61 -3.71
N LYS A 127 11.94 -13.28 -4.10
CA LYS A 127 12.60 -13.94 -5.24
C LYS A 127 12.72 -15.45 -5.07
N LEU A 128 13.10 -15.92 -3.88
CA LEU A 128 13.21 -17.36 -3.59
C LEU A 128 11.85 -18.08 -3.64
N THR A 129 10.79 -17.42 -3.23
CA THR A 129 9.47 -18.05 -3.12
C THR A 129 8.62 -17.94 -4.37
N THR A 130 8.80 -16.87 -5.15
CA THR A 130 7.96 -16.56 -6.33
C THR A 130 8.72 -16.62 -7.66
N GLY A 131 10.03 -16.46 -7.64
CA GLY A 131 10.87 -16.26 -8.83
C GLY A 131 10.96 -14.80 -9.28
N GLU A 132 10.05 -13.93 -8.80
CA GLU A 132 9.99 -12.51 -9.16
C GLU A 132 10.91 -11.65 -8.30
N THR A 133 11.41 -10.57 -8.86
CA THR A 133 12.26 -9.60 -8.14
C THR A 133 11.50 -8.30 -7.97
N ILE A 134 11.22 -7.90 -6.73
CA ILE A 134 10.61 -6.61 -6.38
C ILE A 134 11.64 -5.81 -5.60
N LYS A 135 12.14 -4.73 -6.21
CA LYS A 135 13.23 -3.90 -5.64
C LYS A 135 12.75 -3.05 -4.45
N ASP A 136 11.50 -2.60 -4.47
CA ASP A 136 10.92 -1.79 -3.37
C ASP A 136 9.67 -2.45 -2.76
N PRO A 137 9.83 -3.62 -2.12
CA PRO A 137 8.70 -4.37 -1.58
C PRO A 137 7.99 -3.66 -0.42
N THR A 138 8.61 -2.64 0.15
CA THR A 138 8.07 -1.86 1.28
C THR A 138 7.47 -0.53 0.88
N SER A 139 7.35 -0.24 -0.41
CA SER A 139 6.64 0.95 -0.88
C SER A 139 5.15 0.88 -0.51
N GLY A 140 4.61 1.97 0.01
CA GLY A 140 3.18 2.12 0.30
C GLY A 140 2.36 2.52 -0.92
N MET A 141 2.96 3.14 -1.94
CA MET A 141 2.25 3.60 -3.13
C MET A 141 2.03 2.45 -4.11
N ARG A 142 0.81 1.94 -4.21
CA ARG A 142 0.47 0.78 -5.03
C ARG A 142 -0.87 0.93 -5.71
N ALA A 143 -0.96 0.45 -6.94
CA ALA A 143 -2.22 0.33 -7.67
C ALA A 143 -2.58 -1.14 -7.87
N PHE A 144 -3.88 -1.42 -7.90
CA PHE A 144 -4.48 -2.74 -8.01
C PHE A 144 -5.59 -2.70 -9.05
N ASN A 145 -5.61 -3.65 -9.98
CA ASN A 145 -6.70 -3.78 -10.94
C ASN A 145 -7.96 -4.42 -10.31
N GLY A 146 -9.09 -4.46 -11.05
CA GLY A 146 -10.35 -5.00 -10.57
C GLY A 146 -10.26 -6.43 -10.07
N ARG A 147 -9.43 -7.28 -10.68
CA ARG A 147 -9.18 -8.65 -10.24
C ARG A 147 -8.55 -8.70 -8.84
N MET A 148 -7.58 -7.83 -8.58
CA MET A 148 -6.92 -7.75 -7.26
C MET A 148 -7.82 -7.11 -6.23
N ILE A 149 -8.60 -6.09 -6.61
CA ILE A 149 -9.62 -5.50 -5.72
C ILE A 149 -10.57 -6.59 -5.22
N GLU A 150 -11.11 -7.42 -6.11
CA GLU A 150 -11.99 -8.53 -5.75
C GLU A 150 -11.31 -9.54 -4.82
N GLN A 151 -10.09 -9.98 -5.15
CA GLN A 151 -9.33 -10.92 -4.34
C GLN A 151 -9.07 -10.40 -2.93
N MET A 152 -8.69 -9.14 -2.80
CA MET A 152 -8.40 -8.50 -1.51
C MET A 152 -9.67 -8.20 -0.71
N ALA A 153 -10.77 -7.85 -1.38
CA ALA A 153 -12.05 -7.60 -0.72
C ALA A 153 -12.66 -8.87 -0.12
N LYS A 154 -12.56 -10.00 -0.84
CA LYS A 154 -13.13 -11.30 -0.44
C LYS A 154 -12.19 -12.12 0.44
N GLY A 155 -10.88 -11.88 0.35
CA GLY A 155 -9.89 -12.61 1.12
C GLY A 155 -9.86 -12.24 2.60
N LEU A 156 -9.26 -13.10 3.42
CA LEU A 156 -9.10 -12.85 4.85
C LEU A 156 -7.69 -12.30 5.11
N ASN A 157 -7.62 -11.18 5.84
CA ASN A 157 -6.37 -10.56 6.31
C ASN A 157 -5.35 -10.25 5.19
N PHE A 158 -5.84 -9.78 4.05
CA PHE A 158 -4.98 -9.25 3.01
C PHE A 158 -4.74 -7.76 3.27
N GLY A 159 -3.51 -7.43 3.63
CA GLY A 159 -3.03 -6.07 3.76
C GLY A 159 -2.10 -5.68 2.60
N PRO A 160 -1.59 -4.46 2.61
CA PRO A 160 -0.66 -3.98 1.58
C PRO A 160 0.79 -4.42 1.83
N GLU A 161 0.99 -5.42 2.68
CA GLU A 161 2.31 -5.87 3.07
C GLU A 161 2.97 -6.75 1.98
N PRO A 162 4.32 -6.84 2.01
CA PRO A 162 5.09 -7.62 1.04
C PRO A 162 4.72 -9.11 0.99
N ASP A 163 4.30 -9.70 2.10
CA ASP A 163 3.91 -11.10 2.16
C ASP A 163 2.59 -11.38 1.43
N THR A 164 1.63 -10.44 1.47
CA THR A 164 0.41 -10.51 0.65
C THR A 164 0.74 -10.46 -0.84
N VAL A 165 1.63 -9.55 -1.26
CA VAL A 165 2.06 -9.46 -2.66
C VAL A 165 2.73 -10.76 -3.09
N SER A 166 3.66 -11.28 -2.30
CA SER A 166 4.33 -12.57 -2.56
C SER A 166 3.32 -13.72 -2.67
N TYR A 167 2.30 -13.73 -1.81
CA TYR A 167 1.22 -14.71 -1.87
C TYR A 167 0.40 -14.60 -3.15
N LEU A 168 0.01 -13.39 -3.56
CA LEU A 168 -0.77 -13.17 -4.77
C LEU A 168 0.00 -13.56 -6.04
N ILE A 169 1.30 -13.26 -6.11
CA ILE A 169 2.17 -13.72 -7.20
C ILE A 169 2.13 -15.26 -7.28
N LYS A 170 2.36 -15.94 -6.17
CA LYS A 170 2.54 -17.40 -6.15
C LYS A 170 1.24 -18.18 -6.27
N ARG A 171 0.14 -17.67 -5.72
CA ARG A 171 -1.11 -18.42 -5.55
C ARG A 171 -2.27 -17.93 -6.41
N ALA A 172 -2.19 -16.68 -6.87
CA ALA A 172 -3.16 -16.08 -7.76
C ALA A 172 -2.56 -15.71 -9.13
N ASP A 173 -1.32 -16.12 -9.40
CA ASP A 173 -0.58 -15.82 -10.63
C ASP A 173 -0.62 -14.30 -10.95
N ALA A 174 -0.50 -13.44 -9.91
CA ALA A 174 -0.58 -12.01 -10.08
C ALA A 174 0.66 -11.46 -10.78
N LYS A 175 0.45 -10.68 -11.82
CA LYS A 175 1.50 -9.95 -12.54
C LYS A 175 1.80 -8.66 -11.81
N VAL A 176 3.03 -8.48 -11.36
CA VAL A 176 3.49 -7.30 -10.63
C VAL A 176 4.51 -6.53 -11.44
N VAL A 177 4.36 -5.22 -11.50
CA VAL A 177 5.31 -4.31 -12.14
C VAL A 177 5.74 -3.23 -11.15
N GLU A 178 7.00 -2.82 -11.23
CA GLU A 178 7.50 -1.65 -10.51
C GLU A 178 7.60 -0.44 -11.43
N VAL A 179 7.06 0.67 -10.98
CA VAL A 179 7.01 1.95 -11.69
C VAL A 179 7.91 2.94 -10.96
N PRO A 180 8.85 3.63 -11.64
CA PRO A 180 9.73 4.57 -10.97
C PRO A 180 8.95 5.76 -10.43
N VAL A 181 9.08 5.99 -9.10
CA VAL A 181 8.49 7.15 -8.42
C VAL A 181 9.52 7.81 -7.50
N GLU A 182 9.30 9.08 -7.22
CA GLU A 182 9.95 9.79 -6.11
C GLU A 182 8.98 9.90 -4.94
N MET A 183 9.50 10.02 -3.75
CA MET A 183 8.72 10.28 -2.54
C MET A 183 9.25 11.53 -1.87
N ALA A 184 8.33 12.37 -1.41
CA ALA A 184 8.68 13.53 -0.61
C ALA A 184 9.13 13.14 0.81
N GLU A 185 9.72 14.08 1.52
CA GLU A 185 9.90 13.94 2.96
C GLU A 185 8.55 14.06 3.66
N ARG A 186 8.37 13.31 4.76
CA ARG A 186 7.15 13.39 5.56
C ARG A 186 6.95 14.81 6.09
N THR A 187 5.75 15.34 5.92
CA THR A 187 5.44 16.72 6.31
C THR A 187 5.02 16.86 7.77
N ALA A 188 4.42 15.81 8.36
CA ALA A 188 3.99 15.79 9.76
C ALA A 188 3.90 14.35 10.30
N GLY A 189 3.71 14.21 11.63
CA GLY A 189 3.54 12.93 12.31
C GLY A 189 4.84 12.18 12.59
N GLU A 190 4.73 11.13 13.41
CA GLU A 190 5.87 10.24 13.71
C GLU A 190 5.84 8.99 12.82
N SER A 191 7.03 8.56 12.39
CA SER A 191 7.14 7.29 11.66
C SER A 191 6.79 6.12 12.57
N TYR A 192 5.79 5.34 12.20
CA TYR A 192 5.47 4.07 12.85
C TYR A 192 6.68 3.11 12.91
N LEU A 193 7.60 3.25 11.96
CA LEU A 193 8.81 2.44 11.84
C LEU A 193 10.03 3.19 12.42
N ASN A 194 10.18 3.24 13.74
CA ASN A 194 11.47 3.53 14.38
C ASN A 194 12.45 2.36 14.14
N LEU A 195 13.74 2.52 14.46
CA LEU A 195 14.77 1.52 14.13
C LEU A 195 14.46 0.11 14.67
N GLY A 196 13.97 0.00 15.93
CA GLY A 196 13.64 -1.28 16.55
C GLY A 196 12.39 -1.93 15.93
N ASN A 197 11.35 -1.14 15.68
CA ASN A 197 10.12 -1.60 15.04
C ASN A 197 10.37 -1.99 13.58
N SER A 198 11.27 -1.28 12.88
CA SER A 198 11.65 -1.62 11.51
C SER A 198 12.32 -2.98 11.42
N ALA A 199 13.28 -3.28 12.30
CA ALA A 199 13.95 -4.58 12.32
C ALA A 199 12.97 -5.73 12.61
N LYS A 200 12.10 -5.55 13.60
CA LYS A 200 11.04 -6.52 13.95
C LYS A 200 10.05 -6.73 12.79
N TYR A 201 9.64 -5.65 12.13
CA TYR A 201 8.76 -5.71 10.95
C TYR A 201 9.42 -6.47 9.80
N MET A 202 10.68 -6.16 9.46
CA MET A 202 11.40 -6.82 8.36
C MET A 202 11.58 -8.32 8.63
N LEU A 203 11.94 -8.69 9.86
CA LEU A 203 12.06 -10.10 10.25
C LEU A 203 10.70 -10.81 10.16
N ARG A 204 9.65 -10.21 10.69
CA ARG A 204 8.28 -10.74 10.61
C ARG A 204 7.84 -10.96 9.16
N MET A 205 8.08 -9.97 8.27
CA MET A 205 7.72 -10.08 6.85
C MET A 205 8.52 -11.18 6.15
N THR A 206 9.82 -11.26 6.39
CA THR A 206 10.66 -12.31 5.81
C THR A 206 10.17 -13.71 6.23
N VAL A 207 9.93 -13.91 7.52
CA VAL A 207 9.40 -15.18 8.04
C VAL A 207 8.01 -15.47 7.43
N SER A 208 7.12 -14.47 7.41
CA SER A 208 5.77 -14.61 6.83
C SER A 208 5.85 -15.05 5.36
N ILE A 209 6.68 -14.41 4.53
CA ILE A 209 6.84 -14.76 3.11
C ILE A 209 7.29 -16.22 2.94
N LEU A 210 8.27 -16.65 3.72
CA LEU A 210 8.79 -18.02 3.63
C LEU A 210 7.77 -19.07 4.06
N PHE A 211 6.99 -18.82 5.13
CA PHE A 211 6.04 -19.76 5.68
C PHE A 211 4.65 -19.71 5.06
N MET A 212 4.16 -18.54 4.64
CA MET A 212 2.82 -18.39 4.02
C MET A 212 2.66 -19.26 2.78
N GLN A 213 3.72 -19.47 2.03
CA GLN A 213 3.73 -20.33 0.83
C GLN A 213 3.42 -21.80 1.15
N VAL A 214 3.74 -22.25 2.37
CA VAL A 214 3.54 -23.63 2.80
C VAL A 214 2.15 -23.84 3.42
N ILE A 215 1.67 -22.85 4.17
CA ILE A 215 0.48 -23.00 5.04
C ILE A 215 -0.81 -22.61 4.32
N ARG A 216 -0.81 -21.56 3.49
CA ARG A 216 -2.02 -21.10 2.78
C ARG A 216 -2.28 -21.92 1.52
N LYS A 217 -3.49 -22.47 1.41
CA LYS A 217 -3.97 -23.17 0.20
C LYS A 217 -4.07 -22.21 -1.00
N ARG A 218 -3.98 -22.78 -2.22
CA ARG A 218 -4.22 -22.05 -3.47
C ARG A 218 -5.60 -21.41 -3.44
N ILE A 219 -5.72 -20.16 -3.88
CA ILE A 219 -7.03 -19.54 -4.14
C ILE A 219 -7.61 -20.32 -5.33
N GLY A 220 -8.80 -20.91 -5.15
CA GLY A 220 -9.47 -21.67 -6.21
C GLY A 220 -9.64 -20.81 -7.47
N ARG A 221 -9.47 -21.42 -8.64
CA ARG A 221 -9.86 -20.83 -9.92
C ARG A 221 -11.37 -20.72 -10.01
#